data_168b5583389a9d5d3a71ad8bcf64de38
#
_entry.id   168b5583389a9d5d3a71ad8bcf64de38
#
_cell.length_a   1.000
_cell.length_b   1.000
_cell.length_c   1.000
_cell.angle_alpha   90.00
_cell.angle_beta   90.00
_cell.angle_gamma   90.00
#
_symmetry.space_group_name_H-M   'P 1'
#
loop_
_entity.id
_entity.type
_entity.pdbx_description
1 polymer ?
#
loop_
_entity_poly.entity_id
_entity_poly.type
_entity_poly.pdbx_seq_one_letter_code
_entity_poly.pdbx_strand_id
1 'polypeptide(L)'
;MNNPKVILVLGAGRSSSSLIAHLLTQASTENWEIHVGDLDVKAAKDKVESHAHGHAFEMSSDEKGDRDRRIAEADLVVSMLPAFMHVEVARVAIAAGVHVLTPSYVSPEMKALDEEARAAGVLVLNEMGLDPGLDHMSAMQIIDDIRAEGGRMTGFASYCGGLVAPASDDNPWHYKLSWNPRNVVLAGQGGSATFLDQGRIRVVPPHRTFQALTPIEVEGRPYDGYPNRDSLG
;
A
#
# COMPACT_ATOMS: atom_id res chain seq x y z
N MET A 1 -10.69 18.75 27.56
CA MET A 1 -10.83 18.36 26.15
C MET A 1 -9.53 17.66 25.79
N ASN A 2 -9.59 16.47 25.20
CA ASN A 2 -8.38 15.82 24.71
C ASN A 2 -7.83 16.62 23.51
N ASN A 3 -6.53 16.79 23.44
CA ASN A 3 -5.88 17.36 22.25
C ASN A 3 -6.24 16.52 21.01
N PRO A 4 -6.40 17.14 19.85
CA PRO A 4 -6.61 16.38 18.63
C PRO A 4 -5.42 15.46 18.35
N LYS A 5 -5.71 14.30 17.73
CA LYS A 5 -4.67 13.37 17.27
C LYS A 5 -4.15 13.80 15.90
N VAL A 6 -2.85 13.85 15.75
CA VAL A 6 -2.20 14.23 14.50
C VAL A 6 -1.91 12.99 13.66
N ILE A 7 -2.53 12.91 12.47
CA ILE A 7 -2.23 11.90 11.46
C ILE A 7 -1.38 12.57 10.38
N LEU A 8 -0.14 12.13 10.26
CA LEU A 8 0.81 12.63 9.27
C LEU A 8 0.82 11.72 8.04
N VAL A 9 0.40 12.23 6.90
CA VAL A 9 0.46 11.54 5.60
C VAL A 9 1.67 12.07 4.83
N LEU A 10 2.64 11.21 4.54
CA LEU A 10 3.82 11.51 3.75
C LEU A 10 3.63 11.00 2.32
N GLY A 11 3.48 11.91 1.37
CA GLY A 11 3.21 11.65 -0.04
C GLY A 11 1.76 11.95 -0.45
N ALA A 12 1.60 12.91 -1.33
CA ALA A 12 0.32 13.34 -1.92
C ALA A 12 0.17 12.85 -3.38
N GLY A 13 0.73 11.68 -3.70
CA GLY A 13 0.64 11.06 -5.02
C GLY A 13 -0.79 10.59 -5.37
N ARG A 14 -0.94 9.99 -6.57
CA ARG A 14 -2.26 9.54 -7.07
C ARG A 14 -2.93 8.53 -6.12
N SER A 15 -2.18 7.62 -5.54
CA SER A 15 -2.69 6.56 -4.67
C SER A 15 -3.21 7.06 -3.32
N SER A 16 -2.83 8.27 -2.87
CA SER A 16 -3.24 8.80 -1.56
C SER A 16 -4.55 9.59 -1.58
N SER A 17 -5.15 9.84 -2.76
CA SER A 17 -6.32 10.73 -2.86
C SER A 17 -7.52 10.25 -2.04
N SER A 18 -7.93 9.00 -2.23
CA SER A 18 -9.07 8.42 -1.49
C SER A 18 -8.78 8.29 0.01
N LEU A 19 -7.54 7.96 0.38
CA LEU A 19 -7.12 7.90 1.77
C LEU A 19 -7.24 9.27 2.45
N ILE A 20 -6.67 10.32 1.86
CA ILE A 20 -6.70 11.67 2.43
C ILE A 20 -8.13 12.17 2.53
N ALA A 21 -8.94 12.00 1.49
CA ALA A 21 -10.36 12.38 1.51
C ALA A 21 -11.14 11.65 2.63
N HIS A 22 -10.89 10.35 2.82
CA HIS A 22 -11.50 9.58 3.90
C HIS A 22 -11.08 10.09 5.27
N LEU A 23 -9.80 10.31 5.51
CA LEU A 23 -9.29 10.82 6.78
C LEU A 23 -9.87 12.19 7.11
N LEU A 24 -9.96 13.10 6.14
CA LEU A 24 -10.57 14.41 6.31
C LEU A 24 -12.07 14.31 6.64
N THR A 25 -12.80 13.40 5.98
CA THR A 25 -14.22 13.17 6.28
C THR A 25 -14.43 12.74 7.72
N GLN A 26 -13.54 11.94 8.30
CA GLN A 26 -13.65 11.48 9.69
C GLN A 26 -13.07 12.48 10.71
N ALA A 27 -12.23 13.42 10.27
CA ALA A 27 -11.40 14.24 11.14
C ALA A 27 -12.18 14.96 12.25
N SER A 28 -13.34 15.57 11.93
CA SER A 28 -14.15 16.27 12.94
C SER A 28 -14.77 15.32 13.98
N THR A 29 -15.21 14.14 13.55
CA THR A 29 -15.84 13.14 14.44
C THR A 29 -14.83 12.48 15.38
N GLU A 30 -13.65 12.17 14.84
CA GLU A 30 -12.60 11.46 15.55
C GLU A 30 -11.62 12.39 16.28
N ASN A 31 -11.81 13.71 16.16
CA ASN A 31 -10.89 14.72 16.70
C ASN A 31 -9.47 14.56 16.18
N TRP A 32 -9.31 14.51 14.84
CA TRP A 32 -8.04 14.39 14.15
C TRP A 32 -7.64 15.68 13.44
N GLU A 33 -6.32 15.92 13.34
CA GLU A 33 -5.70 16.89 12.44
C GLU A 33 -4.90 16.11 11.39
N ILE A 34 -5.15 16.35 10.12
CA ILE A 34 -4.56 15.62 9.00
C ILE A 34 -3.49 16.48 8.37
N HIS A 35 -2.23 16.12 8.61
CA HIS A 35 -1.08 16.80 8.04
C HIS A 35 -0.60 16.04 6.80
N VAL A 36 -0.57 16.70 5.65
CA VAL A 36 -0.17 16.09 4.36
C VAL A 36 1.07 16.77 3.82
N GLY A 37 2.15 16.00 3.69
CA GLY A 37 3.44 16.46 3.17
C GLY A 37 3.77 15.84 1.82
N ASP A 38 4.23 16.67 0.87
CA ASP A 38 4.76 16.23 -0.41
C ASP A 38 5.87 17.19 -0.87
N LEU A 39 6.77 16.71 -1.75
CA LEU A 39 7.73 17.59 -2.44
C LEU A 39 7.01 18.65 -3.29
N ASP A 40 5.91 18.26 -3.91
CA ASP A 40 4.99 19.18 -4.57
C ASP A 40 3.91 19.62 -3.58
N VAL A 41 4.15 20.73 -2.90
CA VAL A 41 3.19 21.31 -1.94
C VAL A 41 1.83 21.59 -2.59
N LYS A 42 1.79 21.85 -3.90
CA LYS A 42 0.53 22.04 -4.61
C LYS A 42 -0.30 20.75 -4.61
N ALA A 43 0.33 19.60 -4.87
CA ALA A 43 -0.36 18.31 -4.81
C ALA A 43 -0.95 18.03 -3.42
N ALA A 44 -0.23 18.38 -2.35
CA ALA A 44 -0.76 18.28 -0.99
C ALA A 44 -1.93 19.25 -0.74
N LYS A 45 -1.79 20.51 -1.14
CA LYS A 45 -2.87 21.53 -1.03
C LYS A 45 -4.12 21.15 -1.80
N ASP A 46 -3.97 20.64 -3.02
CA ASP A 46 -5.09 20.21 -3.86
C ASP A 46 -5.90 19.05 -3.22
N LYS A 47 -5.29 18.26 -2.32
CA LYS A 47 -5.94 17.14 -1.64
C LYS A 47 -6.58 17.51 -0.31
N VAL A 48 -6.01 18.44 0.43
CA VAL A 48 -6.61 18.92 1.68
C VAL A 48 -7.60 20.03 1.40
N GLU A 49 -7.51 20.66 0.22
CA GLU A 49 -8.36 21.81 -0.18
C GLU A 49 -8.38 22.89 0.93
N SER A 50 -9.59 23.27 1.36
CA SER A 50 -9.81 24.21 2.48
C SER A 50 -10.41 23.53 3.69
N HIS A 51 -10.20 22.22 3.88
CA HIS A 51 -10.77 21.48 5.02
C HIS A 51 -10.21 22.01 6.34
N ALA A 52 -11.10 22.25 7.32
CA ALA A 52 -10.72 22.88 8.59
C ALA A 52 -9.65 22.11 9.38
N HIS A 53 -9.61 20.78 9.22
CA HIS A 53 -8.65 19.87 9.87
C HIS A 53 -7.55 19.37 8.91
N GLY A 54 -7.39 20.00 7.74
CA GLY A 54 -6.42 19.60 6.71
C GLY A 54 -5.26 20.60 6.65
N HIS A 55 -4.03 20.13 6.77
CA HIS A 55 -2.82 20.97 6.77
C HIS A 55 -1.81 20.45 5.74
N ALA A 56 -1.63 21.18 4.65
CA ALA A 56 -0.64 20.87 3.63
C ALA A 56 0.69 21.56 3.92
N PHE A 57 1.79 20.86 3.70
CA PHE A 57 3.13 21.43 3.81
C PHE A 57 4.08 20.89 2.74
N GLU A 58 5.12 21.65 2.41
CA GLU A 58 6.21 21.22 1.56
C GLU A 58 7.14 20.31 2.37
N MET A 59 7.42 19.14 1.84
CA MET A 59 8.38 18.20 2.41
C MET A 59 9.65 18.26 1.56
N SER A 60 10.63 19.04 2.00
CA SER A 60 11.92 19.12 1.31
C SER A 60 12.71 17.82 1.43
N SER A 61 13.28 17.35 0.33
CA SER A 61 14.23 16.22 0.31
C SER A 61 15.54 16.54 1.04
N ASP A 62 15.88 17.83 1.14
CA ASP A 62 17.15 18.31 1.67
C ASP A 62 17.05 18.64 3.18
N GLU A 63 15.82 18.80 3.69
CA GLU A 63 15.56 19.14 5.10
C GLU A 63 15.01 17.92 5.87
N LYS A 64 15.83 16.87 5.99
CA LYS A 64 15.48 15.69 6.79
C LYS A 64 15.00 16.06 8.21
N GLY A 65 15.58 17.10 8.80
CA GLY A 65 15.23 17.57 10.14
C GLY A 65 13.78 18.04 10.27
N ASP A 66 13.18 18.69 9.28
CA ASP A 66 11.76 19.10 9.34
C ASP A 66 10.82 17.90 9.23
N ARG A 67 11.11 16.96 8.32
CA ARG A 67 10.37 15.71 8.21
C ARG A 67 10.41 14.92 9.52
N ASP A 68 11.60 14.74 10.07
CA ASP A 68 11.81 13.96 11.29
C ASP A 68 11.14 14.60 12.52
N ARG A 69 11.16 15.92 12.61
CA ARG A 69 10.41 16.68 13.62
C ARG A 69 8.91 16.44 13.48
N ARG A 70 8.35 16.53 12.28
CA ARG A 70 6.90 16.30 12.04
C ARG A 70 6.49 14.86 12.34
N ILE A 71 7.35 13.89 12.04
CA ILE A 71 7.13 12.49 12.45
C ILE A 71 7.04 12.40 13.97
N ALA A 72 7.98 13.03 14.70
CA ALA A 72 7.99 12.98 16.14
C ALA A 72 6.82 13.73 16.83
N GLU A 73 6.21 14.69 16.14
CA GLU A 73 5.03 15.45 16.60
C GLU A 73 3.70 14.76 16.26
N ALA A 74 3.71 13.67 15.46
CA ALA A 74 2.51 12.94 15.06
C ALA A 74 2.14 11.84 16.05
N ASP A 75 0.87 11.45 16.06
CA ASP A 75 0.40 10.24 16.75
C ASP A 75 0.47 9.01 15.83
N LEU A 76 0.34 9.23 14.51
CA LEU A 76 0.38 8.20 13.49
C LEU A 76 0.98 8.75 12.20
N VAL A 77 1.87 7.99 11.59
CA VAL A 77 2.40 8.27 10.25
C VAL A 77 1.85 7.28 9.24
N VAL A 78 1.30 7.80 8.14
CA VAL A 78 0.94 7.02 6.95
C VAL A 78 1.92 7.36 5.84
N SER A 79 2.83 6.43 5.54
CA SER A 79 3.87 6.66 4.54
C SER A 79 3.40 6.15 3.16
N MET A 80 3.06 7.10 2.28
CA MET A 80 2.69 6.88 0.88
C MET A 80 3.85 7.22 -0.07
N LEU A 81 5.06 7.27 0.45
CA LEU A 81 6.30 7.52 -0.29
C LEU A 81 6.71 6.32 -1.15
N PRO A 82 7.70 6.46 -2.03
CA PRO A 82 8.33 5.31 -2.68
C PRO A 82 8.88 4.29 -1.67
N ALA A 83 8.76 3.00 -1.98
CA ALA A 83 9.04 1.88 -1.06
C ALA A 83 10.42 1.96 -0.36
N PHE A 84 11.46 2.43 -1.07
CA PHE A 84 12.80 2.55 -0.52
C PHE A 84 12.95 3.59 0.61
N MET A 85 11.96 4.48 0.78
CA MET A 85 11.96 5.52 1.81
C MET A 85 11.27 5.09 3.11
N HIS A 86 10.47 4.03 3.08
CA HIS A 86 9.65 3.63 4.25
C HIS A 86 10.50 3.21 5.45
N VAL A 87 11.64 2.55 5.23
CA VAL A 87 12.52 2.09 6.31
C VAL A 87 13.08 3.27 7.10
N GLU A 88 13.47 4.36 6.44
CA GLU A 88 13.98 5.56 7.10
C GLU A 88 12.87 6.24 7.92
N VAL A 89 11.66 6.37 7.36
CA VAL A 89 10.49 6.88 8.08
C VAL A 89 10.19 6.03 9.31
N ALA A 90 10.19 4.70 9.17
CA ALA A 90 9.93 3.79 10.28
C ALA A 90 10.97 3.91 11.40
N ARG A 91 12.27 4.05 11.07
CA ARG A 91 13.33 4.27 12.08
C ARG A 91 13.08 5.53 12.90
N VAL A 92 12.75 6.63 12.24
CA VAL A 92 12.49 7.91 12.93
C VAL A 92 11.25 7.79 13.81
N ALA A 93 10.19 7.19 13.28
CA ALA A 93 8.94 7.01 14.02
C ALA A 93 9.10 6.07 15.23
N ILE A 94 9.81 4.95 15.09
CA ILE A 94 10.11 4.04 16.21
C ILE A 94 10.89 4.78 17.30
N ALA A 95 11.92 5.54 16.93
CA ALA A 95 12.71 6.31 17.88
C ALA A 95 11.88 7.39 18.61
N ALA A 96 10.83 7.90 17.97
CA ALA A 96 9.90 8.88 18.53
C ALA A 96 8.70 8.26 19.27
N GLY A 97 8.51 6.93 19.23
CA GLY A 97 7.35 6.26 19.81
C GLY A 97 6.07 6.41 18.99
N VAL A 98 6.18 6.65 17.69
CA VAL A 98 5.06 6.94 16.77
C VAL A 98 4.74 5.74 15.90
N HIS A 99 3.46 5.43 15.74
CA HIS A 99 3.00 4.32 14.89
C HIS A 99 3.14 4.63 13.40
N VAL A 100 3.38 3.58 12.59
CA VAL A 100 3.57 3.72 11.12
C VAL A 100 2.70 2.74 10.35
N LEU A 101 2.09 3.25 9.28
CA LEU A 101 1.37 2.47 8.27
C LEU A 101 1.98 2.72 6.89
N THR A 102 2.08 1.67 6.07
CA THR A 102 2.50 1.77 4.66
C THR A 102 1.85 0.71 3.79
N PRO A 103 1.52 1.01 2.52
CA PRO A 103 0.94 0.04 1.60
C PRO A 103 1.98 -0.94 1.00
N SER A 104 3.27 -0.75 1.27
CA SER A 104 4.33 -1.53 0.64
C SER A 104 4.61 -2.85 1.35
N TYR A 105 5.13 -3.81 0.58
CA TYR A 105 5.61 -5.09 1.10
C TYR A 105 6.66 -4.93 2.20
N VAL A 106 6.71 -5.90 3.11
CA VAL A 106 7.75 -5.98 4.13
C VAL A 106 9.09 -6.31 3.47
N SER A 107 10.02 -5.34 3.47
CA SER A 107 11.40 -5.60 3.04
C SER A 107 12.21 -6.26 4.17
N PRO A 108 13.35 -6.93 3.84
CA PRO A 108 14.26 -7.46 4.87
C PRO A 108 14.71 -6.39 5.88
N GLU A 109 14.97 -5.17 5.40
CA GLU A 109 15.39 -4.04 6.24
C GLU A 109 14.24 -3.56 7.15
N MET A 110 12.99 -3.59 6.66
CA MET A 110 11.80 -3.29 7.48
C MET A 110 11.61 -4.36 8.55
N LYS A 111 11.73 -5.64 8.17
CA LYS A 111 11.63 -6.76 9.10
C LYS A 111 12.69 -6.71 10.20
N ALA A 112 13.88 -6.21 9.91
CA ALA A 112 14.96 -6.06 10.89
C ALA A 112 14.64 -5.03 11.99
N LEU A 113 13.61 -4.18 11.82
CA LEU A 113 13.17 -3.22 12.83
C LEU A 113 12.16 -3.80 13.86
N ASP A 114 11.75 -5.07 13.72
CA ASP A 114 10.69 -5.66 14.55
C ASP A 114 11.00 -5.62 16.04
N GLU A 115 12.23 -5.97 16.43
CA GLU A 115 12.64 -5.94 17.85
C GLU A 115 12.66 -4.52 18.42
N GLU A 116 13.17 -3.54 17.65
CA GLU A 116 13.21 -2.14 18.05
C GLU A 116 11.78 -1.58 18.20
N ALA A 117 10.89 -1.88 17.25
CA ALA A 117 9.50 -1.46 17.28
C ALA A 117 8.75 -2.05 18.49
N ARG A 118 8.95 -3.34 18.78
CA ARG A 118 8.38 -4.00 19.97
C ARG A 118 8.89 -3.39 21.26
N ALA A 119 10.18 -3.14 21.37
CA ALA A 119 10.78 -2.53 22.54
C ALA A 119 10.25 -1.10 22.79
N ALA A 120 9.98 -0.35 21.72
CA ALA A 120 9.40 0.99 21.79
C ALA A 120 7.86 0.98 21.95
N GLY A 121 7.18 -0.16 21.89
CA GLY A 121 5.72 -0.25 21.90
C GLY A 121 5.06 0.35 20.65
N VAL A 122 5.79 0.39 19.52
CA VAL A 122 5.35 0.99 18.26
C VAL A 122 4.81 -0.08 17.32
N LEU A 123 3.62 0.17 16.74
CA LEU A 123 3.08 -0.62 15.66
C LEU A 123 3.67 -0.12 14.33
N VAL A 124 4.30 -1.03 13.58
CA VAL A 124 4.69 -0.81 12.19
C VAL A 124 3.88 -1.77 11.31
N LEU A 125 2.85 -1.25 10.66
CA LEU A 125 1.91 -2.03 9.86
C LEU A 125 2.19 -1.80 8.38
N ASN A 126 2.74 -2.82 7.74
CA ASN A 126 3.00 -2.85 6.31
C ASN A 126 1.83 -3.49 5.55
N GLU A 127 1.90 -3.45 4.22
CA GLU A 127 0.96 -4.17 3.34
C GLU A 127 -0.49 -3.71 3.52
N MET A 128 -0.68 -2.41 3.78
CA MET A 128 -1.99 -1.78 3.95
C MET A 128 -2.44 -1.09 2.65
N GLY A 129 -2.35 -1.83 1.54
CA GLY A 129 -2.75 -1.39 0.20
C GLY A 129 -3.90 -2.20 -0.37
N LEU A 130 -3.99 -2.22 -1.71
CA LEU A 130 -4.89 -3.10 -2.45
C LEU A 130 -4.26 -4.49 -2.61
N ASP A 131 -3.06 -4.52 -3.19
CA ASP A 131 -2.15 -5.66 -3.34
C ASP A 131 -0.71 -5.14 -3.13
N PRO A 132 -0.16 -5.40 -1.94
CA PRO A 132 -0.65 -6.22 -0.83
C PRO A 132 -1.60 -5.47 0.12
N GLY A 133 -2.64 -6.19 0.59
CA GLY A 133 -3.53 -5.69 1.64
C GLY A 133 -4.97 -6.20 1.53
N LEU A 134 -5.86 -5.48 0.85
CA LEU A 134 -7.27 -5.83 0.73
C LEU A 134 -7.50 -7.20 0.06
N ASP A 135 -6.67 -7.58 -0.90
CA ASP A 135 -6.67 -8.89 -1.53
C ASP A 135 -6.46 -10.01 -0.50
N HIS A 136 -5.51 -9.85 0.40
CA HIS A 136 -5.24 -10.81 1.48
C HIS A 136 -6.38 -10.86 2.50
N MET A 137 -6.92 -9.71 2.89
CA MET A 137 -8.02 -9.63 3.85
C MET A 137 -9.28 -10.31 3.31
N SER A 138 -9.63 -10.05 2.04
CA SER A 138 -10.78 -10.67 1.38
C SER A 138 -10.57 -12.16 1.15
N ALA A 139 -9.36 -12.59 0.83
CA ALA A 139 -9.00 -14.00 0.73
C ALA A 139 -9.18 -14.72 2.05
N MET A 140 -8.66 -14.15 3.14
CA MET A 140 -8.77 -14.74 4.48
C MET A 140 -10.21 -14.80 4.96
N GLN A 141 -11.02 -13.80 4.68
CA GLN A 141 -12.46 -13.85 5.00
C GLN A 141 -13.13 -15.06 4.36
N ILE A 142 -12.93 -15.27 3.05
CA ILE A 142 -13.50 -16.41 2.32
C ILE A 142 -12.99 -17.75 2.90
N ILE A 143 -11.69 -17.83 3.17
CA ILE A 143 -11.06 -19.03 3.74
C ILE A 143 -11.65 -19.37 5.11
N ASP A 144 -11.83 -18.37 5.97
CA ASP A 144 -12.34 -18.54 7.31
C ASP A 144 -13.83 -18.89 7.31
N ASP A 145 -14.63 -18.32 6.42
CA ASP A 145 -16.04 -18.67 6.20
C ASP A 145 -16.18 -20.14 5.79
N ILE A 146 -15.40 -20.62 4.80
CA ILE A 146 -15.37 -22.01 4.36
C ILE A 146 -15.01 -22.96 5.51
N ARG A 147 -14.01 -22.59 6.32
CA ARG A 147 -13.58 -23.39 7.47
C ARG A 147 -14.63 -23.43 8.56
N ALA A 148 -15.30 -22.32 8.84
CA ALA A 148 -16.36 -22.23 9.84
C ALA A 148 -17.57 -23.12 9.49
N GLU A 149 -17.85 -23.26 8.19
CA GLU A 149 -18.89 -24.17 7.67
C GLU A 149 -18.44 -25.66 7.62
N GLY A 150 -17.24 -25.99 8.08
CA GLY A 150 -16.66 -27.32 8.03
C GLY A 150 -16.17 -27.75 6.64
N GLY A 151 -16.08 -26.81 5.71
CA GLY A 151 -15.59 -27.02 4.36
C GLY A 151 -14.07 -27.23 4.30
N ARG A 152 -13.62 -27.87 3.22
CA ARG A 152 -12.21 -28.04 2.90
C ARG A 152 -11.88 -27.37 1.57
N MET A 153 -10.97 -26.43 1.59
CA MET A 153 -10.48 -25.78 0.39
C MET A 153 -9.53 -26.73 -0.37
N THR A 154 -9.79 -26.95 -1.67
CA THR A 154 -8.99 -27.80 -2.55
C THR A 154 -8.17 -27.01 -3.58
N GLY A 155 -8.49 -25.73 -3.75
CA GLY A 155 -7.80 -24.83 -4.65
C GLY A 155 -8.12 -23.39 -4.28
N PHE A 156 -7.18 -22.51 -4.51
CA PHE A 156 -7.32 -21.06 -4.31
C PHE A 156 -6.54 -20.34 -5.41
N ALA A 157 -7.15 -19.33 -5.99
CA ALA A 157 -6.50 -18.41 -6.90
C ALA A 157 -7.07 -17.01 -6.68
N SER A 158 -6.18 -16.04 -6.48
CA SER A 158 -6.52 -14.63 -6.35
C SER A 158 -5.88 -13.85 -7.49
N TYR A 159 -6.63 -12.95 -8.09
CA TYR A 159 -6.17 -12.11 -9.18
C TYR A 159 -6.39 -10.65 -8.82
N CYS A 160 -5.35 -9.85 -9.00
CA CYS A 160 -5.40 -8.41 -8.79
C CYS A 160 -4.78 -7.69 -9.98
N GLY A 161 -5.40 -6.60 -10.42
CA GLY A 161 -4.86 -5.79 -11.51
C GLY A 161 -5.57 -4.46 -11.64
N GLY A 162 -4.83 -3.44 -12.09
CA GLY A 162 -5.37 -2.12 -12.40
C GLY A 162 -6.02 -2.12 -13.79
N LEU A 163 -7.23 -2.69 -13.91
CA LEU A 163 -7.95 -2.75 -15.16
C LEU A 163 -8.58 -1.42 -15.52
N VAL A 164 -8.65 -1.11 -16.82
CA VAL A 164 -9.34 0.06 -17.33
C VAL A 164 -10.84 -0.22 -17.38
N ALA A 165 -11.64 0.67 -16.79
CA ALA A 165 -13.09 0.59 -16.90
C ALA A 165 -13.51 0.67 -18.38
N PRO A 166 -14.54 -0.11 -18.82
CA PRO A 166 -14.97 -0.15 -20.23
C PRO A 166 -15.24 1.22 -20.84
N ALA A 167 -15.86 2.12 -20.09
CA ALA A 167 -16.16 3.47 -20.55
C ALA A 167 -14.92 4.38 -20.73
N SER A 168 -13.76 3.94 -20.24
CA SER A 168 -12.48 4.67 -20.30
C SER A 168 -11.43 3.94 -21.15
N ASP A 169 -11.80 2.86 -21.80
CA ASP A 169 -10.92 2.04 -22.65
C ASP A 169 -10.83 2.63 -24.06
N ASP A 170 -9.96 3.61 -24.22
CA ASP A 170 -9.85 4.46 -25.41
C ASP A 170 -8.48 4.41 -26.10
N ASN A 171 -7.67 3.40 -25.78
CA ASN A 171 -6.33 3.25 -26.38
C ASN A 171 -6.03 1.78 -26.73
N PRO A 172 -5.12 1.54 -27.70
CA PRO A 172 -4.83 0.18 -28.20
C PRO A 172 -4.14 -0.75 -27.19
N TRP A 173 -3.69 -0.22 -26.06
CA TRP A 173 -3.05 -1.00 -25.01
C TRP A 173 -4.05 -1.54 -24.00
N HIS A 174 -5.31 -1.07 -24.03
CA HIS A 174 -6.34 -1.39 -23.04
C HIS A 174 -5.84 -1.16 -21.60
N TYR A 175 -4.96 -0.16 -21.43
CA TYR A 175 -4.30 0.12 -20.15
C TYR A 175 -4.12 1.64 -19.92
N LYS A 176 -4.26 2.07 -18.67
CA LYS A 176 -3.94 3.44 -18.22
C LYS A 176 -3.12 3.40 -16.94
N LEU A 177 -2.13 4.27 -16.84
CA LEU A 177 -1.28 4.39 -15.66
C LEU A 177 -2.04 5.14 -14.56
N SER A 178 -2.67 4.42 -13.65
CA SER A 178 -3.47 4.96 -12.53
C SER A 178 -2.66 5.15 -11.25
N TRP A 179 -1.46 4.59 -11.17
CA TRP A 179 -0.57 4.64 -10.02
C TRP A 179 0.88 4.84 -10.48
N ASN A 180 1.89 4.32 -9.76
CA ASN A 180 3.29 4.54 -10.10
C ASN A 180 3.69 3.82 -11.42
N PRO A 181 3.96 4.57 -12.52
CA PRO A 181 4.30 3.97 -13.81
C PRO A 181 5.55 3.10 -13.77
N ARG A 182 6.53 3.47 -12.95
CA ARG A 182 7.78 2.71 -12.81
C ARG A 182 7.52 1.30 -12.31
N ASN A 183 6.65 1.15 -11.30
CA ASN A 183 6.34 -0.17 -10.74
C ASN A 183 5.64 -1.07 -11.77
N VAL A 184 4.79 -0.50 -12.62
CA VAL A 184 4.14 -1.25 -13.70
C VAL A 184 5.19 -1.78 -14.69
N VAL A 185 6.11 -0.93 -15.13
CA VAL A 185 7.18 -1.34 -16.06
C VAL A 185 8.13 -2.36 -15.44
N LEU A 186 8.40 -2.24 -14.14
CA LEU A 186 9.32 -3.12 -13.42
C LEU A 186 8.66 -4.40 -12.88
N ALA A 187 7.35 -4.59 -13.03
CA ALA A 187 6.64 -5.75 -12.51
C ALA A 187 7.26 -7.09 -12.96
N GLY A 188 7.70 -7.17 -14.22
CA GLY A 188 8.40 -8.34 -14.76
C GLY A 188 9.87 -8.48 -14.36
N GLN A 189 10.44 -7.52 -13.64
CA GLN A 189 11.85 -7.52 -13.20
C GLN A 189 12.00 -7.85 -11.70
N GLY A 190 10.91 -8.24 -11.04
CA GLY A 190 10.90 -8.63 -9.63
C GLY A 190 11.60 -9.96 -9.36
N GLY A 191 11.43 -10.51 -8.17
CA GLY A 191 11.87 -11.85 -7.80
C GLY A 191 11.12 -12.94 -8.56
N SER A 192 11.50 -14.21 -8.35
CA SER A 192 10.75 -15.36 -8.87
C SER A 192 9.36 -15.40 -8.26
N ALA A 193 8.37 -15.73 -9.07
CA ALA A 193 7.03 -16.07 -8.57
C ALA A 193 7.03 -17.51 -8.04
N THR A 194 6.44 -17.71 -6.87
CA THR A 194 6.38 -19.03 -6.22
C THR A 194 4.93 -19.32 -5.82
N PHE A 195 4.40 -20.46 -6.21
CA PHE A 195 3.04 -20.87 -5.92
C PHE A 195 2.92 -22.39 -5.80
N LEU A 196 1.79 -22.87 -5.25
CA LEU A 196 1.47 -24.29 -5.17
C LEU A 196 0.69 -24.74 -6.41
N ASP A 197 1.16 -25.80 -7.05
CA ASP A 197 0.46 -26.47 -8.12
C ASP A 197 0.41 -27.98 -7.83
N GLN A 198 -0.77 -28.53 -7.67
CA GLN A 198 -1.02 -29.94 -7.30
C GLN A 198 -0.19 -30.42 -6.09
N GLY A 199 -0.09 -29.57 -5.06
CA GLY A 199 0.66 -29.87 -3.84
C GLY A 199 2.17 -29.76 -3.97
N ARG A 200 2.71 -29.26 -5.09
CA ARG A 200 4.12 -29.03 -5.32
C ARG A 200 4.44 -27.56 -5.49
N ILE A 201 5.52 -27.11 -4.89
CA ILE A 201 6.01 -25.76 -5.09
C ILE A 201 6.52 -25.60 -6.52
N ARG A 202 5.96 -24.62 -7.22
CA ARG A 202 6.40 -24.17 -8.54
C ARG A 202 7.12 -22.83 -8.39
N VAL A 203 8.19 -22.65 -9.15
CA VAL A 203 8.96 -21.42 -9.20
C VAL A 203 9.05 -20.97 -10.65
N VAL A 204 8.56 -19.76 -10.92
CA VAL A 204 8.67 -19.11 -12.23
C VAL A 204 9.70 -18.00 -12.12
N PRO A 205 10.86 -18.14 -12.79
CA PRO A 205 11.88 -17.10 -12.75
C PRO A 205 11.42 -15.83 -13.47
N PRO A 206 11.95 -14.64 -13.11
CA PRO A 206 11.47 -13.34 -13.61
C PRO A 206 11.37 -13.25 -15.14
N HIS A 207 12.37 -13.78 -15.84
CA HIS A 207 12.42 -13.75 -17.31
C HIS A 207 11.36 -14.66 -17.99
N ARG A 208 10.64 -15.47 -17.22
CA ARG A 208 9.56 -16.34 -17.71
C ARG A 208 8.17 -15.94 -17.21
N THR A 209 8.05 -14.91 -16.39
CA THR A 209 6.78 -14.49 -15.80
C THR A 209 5.70 -14.29 -16.89
N PHE A 210 6.01 -13.56 -17.95
CA PHE A 210 5.07 -13.32 -19.05
C PHE A 210 4.98 -14.47 -20.08
N GLN A 211 5.65 -15.60 -19.84
CA GLN A 211 5.48 -16.84 -20.59
C GLN A 211 4.57 -17.82 -19.85
N ALA A 212 4.30 -17.60 -18.58
CA ALA A 212 3.44 -18.42 -17.72
C ALA A 212 2.06 -17.75 -17.56
N LEU A 213 1.46 -17.36 -18.68
CA LEU A 213 0.14 -16.71 -18.71
C LEU A 213 -0.97 -17.73 -18.51
N THR A 214 -1.99 -17.33 -17.75
CA THR A 214 -3.24 -18.06 -17.57
C THR A 214 -4.38 -17.20 -18.09
N PRO A 215 -5.18 -17.67 -19.04
CA PRO A 215 -6.35 -16.93 -19.49
C PRO A 215 -7.38 -16.82 -18.35
N ILE A 216 -7.88 -15.62 -18.11
CA ILE A 216 -8.87 -15.31 -17.08
C ILE A 216 -10.01 -14.54 -17.75
N GLU A 217 -11.22 -14.77 -17.28
CA GLU A 217 -12.39 -14.00 -17.71
C GLU A 217 -12.90 -13.16 -16.53
N VAL A 218 -13.07 -11.86 -16.74
CA VAL A 218 -13.69 -10.94 -15.79
C VAL A 218 -14.84 -10.22 -16.49
N GLU A 219 -16.05 -10.41 -16.00
CA GLU A 219 -17.28 -9.80 -16.56
C GLU A 219 -17.43 -10.02 -18.10
N GLY A 220 -17.13 -11.23 -18.57
CA GLY A 220 -17.21 -11.61 -19.98
C GLY A 220 -16.07 -11.07 -20.85
N ARG A 221 -15.01 -10.54 -20.27
CA ARG A 221 -13.82 -10.05 -20.98
C ARG A 221 -12.62 -10.93 -20.69
N PRO A 222 -11.87 -11.32 -21.72
CA PRO A 222 -10.66 -12.11 -21.55
C PRO A 222 -9.49 -11.22 -21.08
N TYR A 223 -8.68 -11.75 -20.17
CA TYR A 223 -7.44 -11.17 -19.68
C TYR A 223 -6.37 -12.24 -19.54
N ASP A 224 -5.12 -11.81 -19.54
CA ASP A 224 -3.97 -12.67 -19.25
C ASP A 224 -3.50 -12.45 -17.82
N GLY A 225 -3.67 -13.46 -16.97
CA GLY A 225 -3.08 -13.51 -15.63
C GLY A 225 -1.65 -14.01 -15.67
N TYR A 226 -0.78 -13.41 -14.91
CA TYR A 226 0.58 -13.92 -14.72
C TYR A 226 0.87 -14.11 -13.22
N PRO A 227 1.73 -15.09 -12.85
CA PRO A 227 2.00 -15.36 -11.46
C PRO A 227 2.75 -14.18 -10.81
N ASN A 228 2.25 -13.72 -9.67
CA ASN A 228 2.93 -12.72 -8.85
C ASN A 228 3.90 -13.41 -7.87
N ARG A 229 4.94 -12.70 -7.45
CA ARG A 229 6.01 -13.22 -6.58
C ARG A 229 5.55 -13.61 -5.17
N ASP A 230 4.42 -13.09 -4.71
CA ASP A 230 3.93 -13.26 -3.34
C ASP A 230 2.77 -14.27 -3.22
N SER A 231 2.73 -15.27 -4.09
CA SER A 231 1.64 -16.26 -4.17
C SER A 231 1.72 -17.38 -3.12
N LEU A 232 2.55 -17.26 -2.09
CA LEU A 232 2.65 -18.18 -0.95
C LEU A 232 2.29 -17.52 0.39
N GLY A 233 1.86 -16.27 0.36
CA GLY A 233 1.54 -15.46 1.54
C GLY A 233 0.41 -15.99 2.39
#